data_6d318f2d734ea0e2eda199b4142d064e
#
_entry.id   6d318f2d734ea0e2eda199b4142d064e
#
_cell.length_a   1.000
_cell.length_b   1.000
_cell.length_c   1.000
_cell.angle_alpha   90.00
_cell.angle_beta   90.00
_cell.angle_gamma   90.00
#
_symmetry.space_group_name_H-M   'P 1'
#
loop_
_entity.id
_entity.type
_entity.pdbx_description
1 polymer ?
#
loop_
_entity_poly.entity_id
_entity_poly.type
_entity_poly.pdbx_seq_one_letter_code
_entity_poly.pdbx_strand_id
1 'polypeptide(L)'
;VKPAVPRKTEPKADKKPYSESAVAEMQKEGAKPETTAPTPPAGGIAPGATVTATDDDKLSWMWPTDGKVIATFDEGKNKGIDIAGKAGQQVLAAGAGKVMYAGSGVRGYGNLVVVKHSNSLLSAYAHNRAIVVKEGQTVNKGQIIAEMGDTDADTVKLHFEIRQQGKPVDPTKFLPSR
;
A
#
# COMPACT_ATOMS: atom_id res chain seq x y z
N VAL A 1 14.46 43.94 -20.82
CA VAL A 1 14.33 42.94 -21.03
C VAL A 1 14.53 41.99 -20.04
N LYS A 2 13.75 41.38 -19.71
CA LYS A 2 13.80 40.63 -18.75
C LYS A 2 13.97 39.30 -19.02
N PRO A 3 14.53 38.79 -18.57
CA PRO A 3 14.84 37.55 -18.70
C PRO A 3 13.87 36.72 -18.18
N ALA A 4 13.58 36.02 -18.83
CA ALA A 4 12.67 35.19 -18.43
C ALA A 4 13.15 34.39 -17.46
N VAL A 5 12.53 34.26 -16.58
CA VAL A 5 12.90 33.47 -15.64
C VAL A 5 12.66 32.16 -16.01
N PRO A 6 13.28 31.43 -15.86
CA PRO A 6 13.15 30.11 -16.20
C PRO A 6 12.29 29.47 -15.34
N ARG A 7 11.33 29.24 -15.66
CA ARG A 7 10.52 28.69 -14.92
C ARG A 7 10.85 27.40 -14.67
N LYS A 8 11.03 26.97 -13.95
CA LYS A 8 11.36 25.88 -13.53
C LYS A 8 10.42 25.02 -13.66
N THR A 9 10.31 24.54 -14.41
CA THR A 9 9.46 23.67 -14.64
C THR A 9 9.54 22.64 -13.77
N GLU A 10 8.89 22.47 -13.19
CA GLU A 10 8.83 21.59 -12.35
C GLU A 10 8.73 20.38 -12.80
N PRO A 11 9.03 19.68 -12.41
CA PRO A 11 9.18 18.44 -12.65
C PRO A 11 8.05 17.84 -12.62
N LYS A 12 7.51 17.90 -13.08
CA LYS A 12 6.56 17.38 -13.18
C LYS A 12 6.45 16.27 -12.65
N ALA A 13 5.84 16.17 -12.17
CA ALA A 13 5.61 15.27 -11.49
C ALA A 13 5.34 14.20 -12.12
N ASP A 14 5.69 13.60 -12.35
CA ASP A 14 5.47 12.60 -12.94
C ASP A 14 4.73 11.63 -12.32
N LYS A 15 3.54 11.70 -12.14
CA LYS A 15 2.78 10.69 -11.70
C LYS A 15 2.75 9.68 -12.74
N LYS A 16 3.27 8.57 -12.63
CA LYS A 16 3.21 7.58 -13.61
C LYS A 16 1.98 6.80 -13.49
N PRO A 17 1.43 6.27 -14.48
CA PRO A 17 0.25 5.46 -14.37
C PRO A 17 0.57 4.20 -13.64
N TYR A 18 -0.33 3.69 -12.90
CA TYR A 18 -0.11 2.47 -12.17
C TYR A 18 -0.08 1.36 -13.18
N SER A 19 0.90 0.56 -13.18
CA SER A 19 1.00 -0.54 -14.12
C SER A 19 1.65 -1.71 -13.47
N GLU A 20 1.50 -2.83 -14.07
CA GLU A 20 2.10 -4.01 -13.52
C GLU A 20 3.59 -3.90 -13.57
N SER A 21 4.12 -3.19 -14.52
CA SER A 21 5.53 -3.06 -14.55
C SER A 21 6.03 -2.24 -13.40
N ALA A 22 5.30 -1.24 -12.98
CA ALA A 22 5.71 -0.46 -11.84
C ALA A 22 5.73 -1.31 -10.60
N VAL A 23 4.72 -2.16 -10.45
CA VAL A 23 4.67 -3.02 -9.29
C VAL A 23 5.80 -4.04 -9.35
N ALA A 24 6.09 -4.54 -10.51
CA ALA A 24 7.16 -5.51 -10.65
C ALA A 24 8.49 -4.88 -10.31
N GLU A 25 8.67 -3.64 -10.67
CA GLU A 25 9.88 -2.97 -10.32
C GLU A 25 9.97 -2.77 -8.83
N MET A 26 8.89 -2.44 -8.20
CA MET A 26 8.91 -2.32 -6.78
C MET A 26 9.28 -3.62 -6.11
N GLN A 27 8.77 -4.71 -6.60
CA GLN A 27 9.13 -5.97 -6.03
C GLN A 27 10.59 -6.29 -6.25
N LYS A 28 11.13 -5.93 -7.38
CA LYS A 28 12.46 -6.20 -7.62
C LYS A 28 13.34 -5.35 -6.82
N GLU A 29 13.04 -4.13 -6.69
CA GLU A 29 13.86 -3.29 -5.89
C GLU A 29 13.84 -3.68 -4.48
N GLY A 30 12.78 -4.18 -4.03
CA GLY A 30 12.72 -4.54 -2.66
C GLY A 30 13.66 -5.64 -2.32
N ALA A 31 14.23 -6.20 -3.30
CA ALA A 31 15.08 -7.26 -2.95
C ALA A 31 16.41 -6.75 -2.59
N LYS A 32 16.72 -5.49 -2.76
CA LYS A 32 17.94 -5.03 -2.44
C LYS A 32 18.11 -4.90 -1.02
N PRO A 33 18.98 -5.30 -0.48
CA PRO A 33 19.19 -5.24 0.94
C PRO A 33 19.42 -3.88 1.36
N GLU A 34 18.71 -3.37 2.07
CA GLU A 34 18.88 -2.13 2.50
C GLU A 34 19.48 -2.09 3.73
N THR A 35 20.24 -1.60 4.01
CA THR A 35 20.85 -1.60 5.22
C THR A 35 20.40 -0.68 6.08
N THR A 36 20.58 -0.65 7.05
CA THR A 36 20.41 0.33 7.98
C THR A 36 19.23 0.97 8.13
N ALA A 37 18.44 0.52 8.42
CA ALA A 37 17.31 1.17 8.74
C ALA A 37 17.34 1.41 10.14
N PRO A 38 17.13 2.43 10.54
CA PRO A 38 17.17 2.74 11.91
C PRO A 38 16.04 2.09 12.52
N THR A 39 16.17 1.54 13.44
CA THR A 39 15.20 0.93 14.09
C THR A 39 14.36 1.81 14.74
N PRO A 40 13.28 1.75 14.63
CA PRO A 40 12.38 2.60 15.26
C PRO A 40 12.29 2.15 16.60
N PRO A 41 12.10 2.91 17.37
CA PRO A 41 12.08 2.61 18.72
C PRO A 41 10.87 1.95 18.94
N ALA A 42 10.63 1.19 18.84
CA ALA A 42 9.61 0.59 19.05
C ALA A 42 8.93 0.49 20.00
N GLY A 43 8.32 0.68 20.23
CA GLY A 43 7.50 0.57 21.09
C GLY A 43 7.31 -0.80 21.34
N GLY A 44 8.01 -1.32 21.73
CA GLY A 44 7.80 -2.54 22.22
C GLY A 44 7.33 -3.59 21.43
N ILE A 45 7.47 -3.63 20.47
CA ILE A 45 7.04 -4.62 19.80
C ILE A 45 7.80 -5.73 19.70
N ALA A 46 7.40 -6.68 19.68
CA ALA A 46 8.02 -7.80 19.61
C ALA A 46 8.73 -7.93 18.46
N PRO A 47 9.65 -8.18 18.48
CA PRO A 47 10.44 -8.20 17.44
C PRO A 47 10.33 -9.41 16.81
N GLY A 48 10.83 -9.65 16.18
CA GLY A 48 10.88 -10.81 15.70
C GLY A 48 10.19 -11.30 14.67
N ALA A 49 9.55 -10.72 14.21
CA ALA A 49 8.83 -11.26 13.27
C ALA A 49 9.60 -11.19 12.05
N THR A 50 10.42 -11.94 11.83
CA THR A 50 11.10 -11.89 10.63
C THR A 50 10.18 -12.44 9.65
N VAL A 51 9.85 -11.76 8.77
CA VAL A 51 9.00 -12.23 7.78
C VAL A 51 9.83 -13.06 6.88
N THR A 52 9.81 -14.23 6.99
CA THR A 52 10.55 -15.04 6.12
C THR A 52 9.70 -15.22 5.00
N ALA A 53 10.11 -14.84 3.99
CA ALA A 53 9.33 -14.82 2.90
C ALA A 53 8.93 -16.01 2.27
N THR A 54 8.87 -17.00 2.76
CA THR A 54 8.53 -18.06 1.96
C THR A 54 7.28 -18.64 2.17
N ASP A 55 6.50 -18.27 3.02
CA ASP A 55 5.35 -19.00 3.21
C ASP A 55 4.20 -18.14 3.00
N ASP A 56 3.85 -17.90 1.79
CA ASP A 56 2.66 -17.13 1.53
C ASP A 56 1.46 -17.75 2.19
N ASP A 57 1.42 -19.04 2.26
CA ASP A 57 0.26 -19.64 2.83
C ASP A 57 0.21 -19.49 4.29
N LYS A 58 1.26 -19.18 4.94
CA LYS A 58 1.21 -19.05 6.35
C LYS A 58 1.08 -17.65 6.79
N LEU A 59 0.95 -16.73 5.87
CA LEU A 59 0.76 -15.39 6.29
C LEU A 59 -0.59 -15.22 6.91
N SER A 60 -0.64 -14.52 7.98
CA SER A 60 -1.89 -14.27 8.66
C SER A 60 -2.41 -12.96 8.16
N TRP A 61 -3.65 -12.93 7.79
CA TRP A 61 -4.27 -11.74 7.21
C TRP A 61 -5.41 -11.22 8.08
N MET A 62 -5.64 -9.93 8.03
CA MET A 62 -6.79 -9.35 8.69
C MET A 62 -7.35 -8.25 7.81
N TRP A 63 -8.57 -7.84 8.05
CA TRP A 63 -9.17 -6.77 7.28
C TRP A 63 -8.46 -5.46 7.58
N PRO A 64 -8.16 -4.66 6.55
CA PRO A 64 -7.41 -3.44 6.76
C PRO A 64 -8.23 -2.34 7.40
N THR A 65 -9.53 -2.47 7.41
CA THR A 65 -10.36 -1.49 8.07
C THR A 65 -11.74 -2.11 8.28
N ASP A 66 -12.52 -1.50 9.16
CA ASP A 66 -13.88 -1.94 9.34
C ASP A 66 -14.69 -1.24 8.29
N GLY A 67 -15.73 -1.80 7.86
CA GLY A 67 -16.58 -1.15 6.89
C GLY A 67 -17.16 -2.14 5.94
N LYS A 68 -18.09 -1.65 5.14
CA LYS A 68 -18.76 -2.54 4.26
C LYS A 68 -18.08 -2.55 2.92
N VAL A 69 -17.95 -3.69 2.31
CA VAL A 69 -17.38 -3.79 0.99
C VAL A 69 -18.41 -3.25 0.01
N ILE A 70 -18.06 -2.21 -0.73
CA ILE A 70 -18.98 -1.60 -1.65
C ILE A 70 -18.62 -1.90 -3.10
N ALA A 71 -17.48 -2.49 -3.34
CA ALA A 71 -17.12 -2.94 -4.68
C ALA A 71 -16.22 -4.14 -4.53
N THR A 72 -16.43 -5.13 -5.35
CA THR A 72 -15.66 -6.37 -5.22
C THR A 72 -14.65 -6.49 -6.34
N PHE A 73 -13.76 -7.42 -6.21
CA PHE A 73 -12.72 -7.65 -7.20
C PHE A 73 -13.34 -8.11 -8.52
N ASP A 74 -12.85 -7.54 -9.63
CA ASP A 74 -13.34 -7.95 -10.91
C ASP A 74 -12.17 -7.73 -11.86
N GLU A 75 -11.63 -8.78 -12.40
CA GLU A 75 -10.47 -8.69 -13.21
C GLU A 75 -10.53 -7.63 -14.25
N GLY A 76 -11.60 -7.33 -14.80
CA GLY A 76 -11.69 -6.34 -15.83
C GLY A 76 -12.00 -4.94 -15.38
N LYS A 77 -12.49 -4.79 -14.19
CA LYS A 77 -12.92 -3.49 -13.74
C LYS A 77 -12.38 -3.02 -12.44
N ASN A 78 -12.12 -3.89 -11.53
CA ASN A 78 -11.68 -3.49 -10.20
C ASN A 78 -10.58 -4.40 -9.71
N LYS A 79 -9.40 -3.87 -9.56
CA LYS A 79 -8.25 -4.68 -9.23
C LYS A 79 -8.19 -5.07 -7.77
N GLY A 80 -9.15 -4.68 -6.99
CA GLY A 80 -9.18 -5.02 -5.57
C GLY A 80 -10.59 -4.89 -5.05
N ILE A 81 -10.73 -4.52 -3.79
CA ILE A 81 -12.04 -4.31 -3.22
C ILE A 81 -12.08 -2.90 -2.65
N ASP A 82 -13.26 -2.31 -2.62
CA ASP A 82 -13.42 -1.00 -2.03
C ASP A 82 -14.24 -1.14 -0.75
N ILE A 83 -13.80 -0.54 0.31
CA ILE A 83 -14.43 -0.63 1.62
C ILE A 83 -14.85 0.75 2.04
N ALA A 84 -16.11 0.93 2.35
CA ALA A 84 -16.62 2.23 2.75
C ALA A 84 -16.16 2.59 4.15
N GLY A 85 -16.05 3.86 4.42
CA GLY A 85 -15.67 4.31 5.75
C GLY A 85 -15.78 5.80 5.85
N LYS A 86 -15.07 6.37 6.79
CA LYS A 86 -15.14 7.79 7.05
C LYS A 86 -13.76 8.41 6.88
N ALA A 87 -13.73 9.68 6.54
CA ALA A 87 -12.47 10.35 6.40
C ALA A 87 -11.72 10.29 7.73
N GLY A 88 -10.48 9.89 7.69
CA GLY A 88 -9.69 9.77 8.90
C GLY A 88 -9.76 8.42 9.58
N GLN A 89 -10.61 7.53 9.07
CA GLN A 89 -10.69 6.21 9.68
C GLN A 89 -9.35 5.50 9.52
N GLN A 90 -8.96 4.76 10.51
CA GLN A 90 -7.65 4.12 10.49
C GLN A 90 -7.59 3.02 9.47
N VAL A 91 -6.50 2.96 8.76
CA VAL A 91 -6.22 1.91 7.81
C VAL A 91 -5.07 1.09 8.39
N LEU A 92 -5.28 -0.21 8.50
CA LEU A 92 -4.34 -1.09 9.17
C LEU A 92 -3.64 -1.98 8.17
N ALA A 93 -2.43 -2.36 8.47
CA ALA A 93 -1.73 -3.29 7.61
C ALA A 93 -2.42 -4.64 7.70
N ALA A 94 -2.82 -5.17 6.58
CA ALA A 94 -3.55 -6.43 6.58
C ALA A 94 -2.66 -7.61 6.92
N GLY A 95 -1.39 -7.44 6.84
CA GLY A 95 -0.42 -8.47 7.21
C GLY A 95 0.90 -7.83 7.50
N ALA A 96 1.79 -8.55 8.11
CA ALA A 96 3.11 -8.03 8.42
C ALA A 96 3.94 -7.91 7.16
N GLY A 97 4.80 -6.95 7.08
CA GLY A 97 5.66 -6.79 5.93
C GLY A 97 6.46 -5.53 5.98
N LYS A 98 6.96 -5.11 4.82
CA LYS A 98 7.78 -3.94 4.74
C LYS A 98 7.17 -2.97 3.74
N VAL A 99 7.15 -1.70 4.06
CA VAL A 99 6.55 -0.71 3.19
C VAL A 99 7.44 -0.50 1.98
N MET A 100 6.91 -0.80 0.81
CA MET A 100 7.65 -0.67 -0.41
C MET A 100 7.40 0.67 -1.04
N TYR A 101 6.29 1.28 -0.80
CA TYR A 101 5.95 2.56 -1.40
C TYR A 101 5.00 3.31 -0.48
N ALA A 102 5.19 4.59 -0.35
CA ALA A 102 4.29 5.43 0.41
C ALA A 102 4.30 6.80 -0.24
N GLY A 103 3.26 7.15 -0.92
CA GLY A 103 3.23 8.44 -1.61
C GLY A 103 2.05 8.58 -2.53
N SER A 104 2.05 9.61 -3.32
CA SER A 104 0.93 9.91 -4.20
C SER A 104 1.34 9.95 -5.65
N GLY A 105 2.40 9.29 -6.03
CA GLY A 105 2.88 9.34 -7.38
C GLY A 105 2.22 8.40 -8.36
N VAL A 106 1.26 7.61 -7.94
CA VAL A 106 0.62 6.66 -8.85
C VAL A 106 -0.77 7.17 -9.14
N ARG A 107 -1.02 7.48 -10.42
CA ARG A 107 -2.28 8.08 -10.79
C ARG A 107 -3.43 7.15 -10.51
N GLY A 108 -4.52 7.66 -10.03
CA GLY A 108 -5.71 6.86 -9.79
C GLY A 108 -5.74 6.22 -8.43
N TYR A 109 -4.67 6.32 -7.67
CA TYR A 109 -4.62 5.70 -6.35
C TYR A 109 -4.53 6.74 -5.23
N GLY A 110 -4.23 7.98 -5.58
CA GLY A 110 -4.10 9.01 -4.56
C GLY A 110 -2.95 8.70 -3.64
N ASN A 111 -3.14 8.89 -2.38
CA ASN A 111 -2.11 8.54 -1.43
C ASN A 111 -2.12 7.03 -1.23
N LEU A 112 -1.06 6.39 -1.62
CA LEU A 112 -0.99 4.94 -1.71
C LEU A 112 0.11 4.39 -0.82
N VAL A 113 -0.18 3.32 -0.12
CA VAL A 113 0.82 2.58 0.63
C VAL A 113 0.86 1.17 0.05
N VAL A 114 2.03 0.67 -0.22
CA VAL A 114 2.20 -0.71 -0.69
C VAL A 114 3.10 -1.43 0.31
N VAL A 115 2.67 -2.57 0.79
CA VAL A 115 3.42 -3.36 1.75
C VAL A 115 3.81 -4.68 1.10
N LYS A 116 5.08 -5.02 1.19
CA LYS A 116 5.55 -6.28 0.66
C LYS A 116 5.56 -7.31 1.75
N HIS A 117 4.84 -8.38 1.58
CA HIS A 117 4.72 -9.42 2.61
C HIS A 117 5.66 -10.59 2.32
N SER A 118 5.92 -10.85 1.06
CA SER A 118 6.86 -11.90 0.69
C SER A 118 7.39 -11.56 -0.69
N ASN A 119 8.20 -12.40 -1.25
CA ASN A 119 8.72 -12.14 -2.59
C ASN A 119 7.62 -12.13 -3.63
N SER A 120 6.49 -12.68 -3.34
CA SER A 120 5.43 -12.76 -4.32
C SER A 120 4.16 -12.04 -3.91
N LEU A 121 4.05 -11.56 -2.69
CA LEU A 121 2.80 -10.96 -2.25
C LEU A 121 2.94 -9.52 -1.80
N LEU A 122 2.10 -8.68 -2.33
CA LEU A 122 2.02 -7.29 -1.92
C LEU A 122 0.58 -6.94 -1.56
N SER A 123 0.40 -5.97 -0.68
CA SER A 123 -0.92 -5.39 -0.48
C SER A 123 -0.83 -3.90 -0.73
N ALA A 124 -1.90 -3.32 -1.21
CA ALA A 124 -1.93 -1.91 -1.54
C ALA A 124 -3.15 -1.26 -0.92
N TYR A 125 -2.98 -0.04 -0.43
CA TYR A 125 -4.01 0.68 0.30
C TYR A 125 -4.09 2.08 -0.30
N ALA A 126 -5.17 2.40 -0.97
CA ALA A 126 -5.25 3.61 -1.78
C ALA A 126 -6.30 4.59 -1.29
N HIS A 127 -6.27 5.79 -1.82
CA HIS A 127 -7.24 6.86 -1.55
C HIS A 127 -7.13 7.43 -0.14
N ASN A 128 -5.99 7.24 0.51
CA ASN A 128 -5.82 7.71 1.88
C ASN A 128 -5.71 9.22 1.92
N ARG A 129 -6.15 9.81 3.00
CA ARG A 129 -5.95 11.24 3.16
C ARG A 129 -4.59 11.52 3.79
N ALA A 130 -4.05 10.58 4.52
CA ALA A 130 -2.76 10.74 5.14
C ALA A 130 -2.06 9.40 5.23
N ILE A 131 -0.76 9.41 5.15
CA ILE A 131 0.04 8.21 5.27
C ILE A 131 0.91 8.39 6.49
N VAL A 132 0.91 7.43 7.39
CA VAL A 132 1.65 7.54 8.64
C VAL A 132 2.88 6.66 8.70
N VAL A 133 3.21 5.98 7.61
CA VAL A 133 4.43 5.16 7.57
C VAL A 133 5.30 5.64 6.43
N LYS A 134 6.52 5.16 6.38
CA LYS A 134 7.46 5.56 5.35
C LYS A 134 7.99 4.36 4.62
N GLU A 135 8.47 4.60 3.41
CA GLU A 135 9.07 3.52 2.64
C GLU A 135 10.22 2.92 3.43
N GLY A 136 10.33 1.63 3.38
CA GLY A 136 11.36 0.91 4.09
C GLY A 136 11.02 0.53 5.50
N GLN A 137 9.90 1.02 6.01
CA GLN A 137 9.53 0.72 7.38
C GLN A 137 8.90 -0.66 7.47
N THR A 138 9.19 -1.38 8.52
CA THR A 138 8.56 -2.67 8.75
C THR A 138 7.28 -2.45 9.53
N VAL A 139 6.24 -3.11 9.15
CA VAL A 139 4.95 -2.98 9.82
C VAL A 139 4.45 -4.34 10.25
N ASN A 140 3.69 -4.35 11.32
CA ASN A 140 3.08 -5.58 11.80
C ASN A 140 1.64 -5.65 11.38
N LYS A 141 1.08 -6.83 11.36
CA LYS A 141 -0.33 -6.98 11.07
C LYS A 141 -1.12 -6.15 12.05
N GLY A 142 -2.04 -5.36 11.58
CA GLY A 142 -2.87 -4.54 12.45
C GLY A 142 -2.28 -3.21 12.82
N GLN A 143 -1.10 -2.91 12.36
CA GLN A 143 -0.51 -1.62 12.65
C GLN A 143 -1.14 -0.54 11.79
N ILE A 144 -1.35 0.65 12.34
CA ILE A 144 -1.96 1.73 11.57
C ILE A 144 -0.96 2.24 10.57
N ILE A 145 -1.33 2.29 9.32
CA ILE A 145 -0.41 2.72 8.27
C ILE A 145 -0.91 3.96 7.55
N ALA A 146 -2.18 4.26 7.64
CA ALA A 146 -2.72 5.40 6.92
C ALA A 146 -4.07 5.79 7.48
N GLU A 147 -4.63 6.86 6.96
CA GLU A 147 -5.98 7.29 7.33
C GLU A 147 -6.80 7.37 6.06
N MET A 148 -8.00 6.85 6.11
CA MET A 148 -8.86 6.76 4.95
C MET A 148 -9.26 8.14 4.44
N GLY A 149 -9.39 8.27 3.15
CA GLY A 149 -9.82 9.51 2.55
C GLY A 149 -10.44 9.27 1.20
N ASP A 150 -10.39 10.28 0.37
CA ASP A 150 -10.96 10.17 -0.97
C ASP A 150 -10.01 10.70 -2.03
N THR A 151 -8.72 10.64 -1.80
CA THR A 151 -7.77 11.14 -2.79
C THR A 151 -7.86 10.31 -4.06
N ASP A 152 -8.02 10.96 -5.17
CA ASP A 152 -8.21 10.34 -6.47
C ASP A 152 -9.42 9.42 -6.50
N ALA A 153 -10.42 9.69 -5.67
CA ALA A 153 -11.66 8.91 -5.65
C ALA A 153 -12.83 9.85 -5.51
N ASP A 154 -14.02 9.37 -5.81
CA ASP A 154 -15.18 10.23 -5.70
C ASP A 154 -15.86 10.08 -4.39
N THR A 155 -15.44 9.23 -3.53
CA THR A 155 -16.07 9.08 -2.24
C THR A 155 -15.03 8.56 -1.29
N VAL A 156 -15.27 8.73 0.01
CA VAL A 156 -14.34 8.24 1.01
C VAL A 156 -14.43 6.73 1.05
N LYS A 157 -13.32 6.10 0.82
CA LYS A 157 -13.27 4.65 0.82
C LYS A 157 -11.83 4.19 0.87
N LEU A 158 -11.62 2.94 1.17
CA LEU A 158 -10.31 2.32 1.06
C LEU A 158 -10.34 1.39 -0.12
N HIS A 159 -9.46 1.59 -1.07
CA HIS A 159 -9.28 0.63 -2.15
C HIS A 159 -8.13 -0.27 -1.75
N PHE A 160 -8.41 -1.53 -1.56
CA PHE A 160 -7.45 -2.50 -1.05
C PHE A 160 -7.18 -3.55 -2.10
N GLU A 161 -5.90 -3.77 -2.40
CA GLU A 161 -5.53 -4.78 -3.38
C GLU A 161 -4.55 -5.76 -2.79
N ILE A 162 -4.59 -6.97 -3.28
CA ILE A 162 -3.53 -7.94 -3.01
C ILE A 162 -2.99 -8.32 -4.36
N ARG A 163 -1.69 -8.30 -4.51
CA ARG A 163 -1.07 -8.70 -5.75
C ARG A 163 -0.15 -9.86 -5.52
N GLN A 164 -0.29 -10.87 -6.38
CA GLN A 164 0.53 -12.05 -6.26
C GLN A 164 1.34 -12.15 -7.53
N GLN A 165 2.63 -12.12 -7.39
CA GLN A 165 3.55 -12.13 -8.52
C GLN A 165 3.23 -11.00 -9.49
N GLY A 166 2.90 -9.84 -8.94
CA GLY A 166 2.64 -8.66 -9.73
C GLY A 166 1.25 -8.55 -10.31
N LYS A 167 0.41 -9.55 -10.11
CA LYS A 167 -0.92 -9.52 -10.66
C LYS A 167 -1.97 -9.36 -9.61
N PRO A 168 -2.99 -8.57 -9.84
CA PRO A 168 -4.03 -8.41 -8.84
C PRO A 168 -4.83 -9.69 -8.70
N VAL A 169 -5.15 -10.02 -7.48
CA VAL A 169 -5.96 -11.19 -7.18
C VAL A 169 -7.06 -10.78 -6.23
N ASP A 170 -8.04 -11.63 -6.07
CA ASP A 170 -9.19 -11.31 -5.24
C ASP A 170 -8.76 -11.27 -3.78
N PRO A 171 -8.77 -10.11 -3.13
CA PRO A 171 -8.32 -10.04 -1.75
C PRO A 171 -9.16 -10.85 -0.79
N THR A 172 -10.42 -11.07 -1.10
CA THR A 172 -11.27 -11.80 -0.17
C THR A 172 -10.85 -13.25 -0.03
N LYS A 173 -10.04 -13.74 -0.95
CA LYS A 173 -9.56 -15.09 -0.81
C LYS A 173 -8.44 -15.17 0.22
N PHE A 174 -7.89 -14.05 0.62
CA PHE A 174 -6.83 -14.04 1.61
C PHE A 174 -7.37 -13.55 2.96
N LEU A 175 -8.40 -12.76 2.95
CA LEU A 175 -8.91 -12.17 4.18
C LEU A 175 -9.83 -13.14 4.91
N PRO A 176 -9.91 -13.04 6.22
CA PRO A 176 -10.79 -13.93 6.96
C PRO A 176 -12.24 -13.60 6.68
N SER A 177 -13.10 -14.54 6.91
CA SER A 177 -14.52 -14.31 6.72
C SER A 177 -15.01 -13.32 7.72
N ARG A 178 -16.03 -12.58 7.39
CA ARG A 178 -16.64 -11.67 8.36
C ARG A 178 -18.11 -11.41 8.05
#